data_8996aeb738a589f43410185cd0be0d36
#
_entry.id   8996aeb738a589f43410185cd0be0d36
#
_cell.length_a   1.000
_cell.length_b   1.000
_cell.length_c   1.000
_cell.angle_alpha   90.00
_cell.angle_beta   90.00
_cell.angle_gamma   90.00
#
_symmetry.space_group_name_H-M   'P 1'
#
loop_
_entity.id
_entity.type
_entity.pdbx_description
1 polymer ?
#
loop_
_entity_poly.entity_id
_entity_poly.type
_entity_poly.pdbx_seq_one_letter_code
_entity_poly.pdbx_strand_id
1 'polypeptide(L)'
;KCEMWAIRFKSEFIPETIFQLYSLFHDHSTIKMQEGECFERLVTVCKLMSAEMQQVTPDLAVVRHLLSALFTMIESERRKTEASDNGMTKSNNTTFKNFLKILEENYHRPENVEFYAEKLFMSARNLNTICQQVMEKSVTEIIELRKLIEAKNLLTYTDKTISEIGFELGYNEKAYFTNVFKKRTGHTPGEFREDMRKLVS
;
A
#
# COMPACT_ATOMS: atom_id res chain seq x y z
N LYS A 1 -23.28 -3.04 -25.39
CA LYS A 1 -22.26 -1.98 -25.17
C LYS A 1 -21.47 -2.39 -23.92
N CYS A 2 -20.17 -2.53 -24.03
CA CYS A 2 -19.31 -2.77 -22.88
C CYS A 2 -18.80 -1.41 -22.39
N GLU A 3 -19.08 -1.05 -21.14
CA GLU A 3 -18.48 0.11 -20.48
C GLU A 3 -17.24 -0.36 -19.70
N MET A 4 -16.12 0.31 -19.91
CA MET A 4 -14.86 -0.02 -19.24
C MET A 4 -14.33 1.21 -18.50
N TRP A 5 -13.97 1.03 -17.25
CA TRP A 5 -13.28 2.01 -16.43
C TRP A 5 -11.83 1.60 -16.25
N ALA A 6 -10.88 2.47 -16.56
CA ALA A 6 -9.46 2.26 -16.34
C ALA A 6 -8.93 3.29 -15.33
N ILE A 7 -8.49 2.81 -14.17
CA ILE A 7 -7.95 3.64 -13.09
C ILE A 7 -6.44 3.39 -13.03
N ARG A 8 -5.64 4.44 -13.28
CA ARG A 8 -4.18 4.40 -13.16
C ARG A 8 -3.74 5.36 -12.07
N PHE A 9 -2.95 4.87 -11.14
CA PHE A 9 -2.38 5.68 -10.06
C PHE A 9 -0.95 5.23 -9.74
N LYS A 10 -0.15 6.14 -9.19
CA LYS A 10 1.17 5.80 -8.67
C LYS A 10 1.02 5.12 -7.31
N SER A 11 1.96 4.24 -6.98
CA SER A 11 1.97 3.51 -5.71
C SER A 11 1.92 4.42 -4.48
N GLU A 12 2.46 5.63 -4.60
CA GLU A 12 2.49 6.64 -3.55
C GLU A 12 1.14 7.31 -3.28
N PHE A 13 0.21 7.17 -4.21
CA PHE A 13 -1.10 7.83 -4.08
C PHE A 13 -1.97 7.20 -2.99
N ILE A 14 -1.80 5.90 -2.70
CA ILE A 14 -2.56 5.19 -1.67
C ILE A 14 -1.63 4.34 -0.80
N PRO A 15 -0.92 4.96 0.15
CA PRO A 15 0.09 4.27 0.94
C PRO A 15 -0.43 3.08 1.74
N GLU A 16 -1.57 3.24 2.41
CA GLU A 16 -2.13 2.23 3.31
C GLU A 16 -2.77 1.06 2.57
N THR A 17 -3.31 1.32 1.38
CA THR A 17 -4.08 0.35 0.60
C THR A 17 -3.21 -0.51 -0.30
N ILE A 18 -1.97 -0.09 -0.62
CA ILE A 18 -1.07 -0.87 -1.50
C ILE A 18 -0.79 -2.25 -0.90
N PHE A 19 -0.49 -2.33 0.39
CA PHE A 19 -0.25 -3.62 1.04
C PHE A 19 -1.51 -4.48 1.05
N GLN A 20 -2.67 -3.87 1.29
CA GLN A 20 -3.95 -4.57 1.20
C GLN A 20 -4.25 -5.02 -0.22
N LEU A 21 -4.02 -4.18 -1.22
CA LEU A 21 -4.21 -4.52 -2.64
C LEU A 21 -3.36 -5.68 -3.09
N TYR A 22 -2.06 -5.69 -2.79
CA TYR A 22 -1.18 -6.80 -3.17
C TYR A 22 -1.60 -8.11 -2.51
N SER A 23 -2.04 -8.08 -1.24
CA SER A 23 -2.55 -9.27 -0.57
C SER A 23 -3.88 -9.78 -1.10
N LEU A 24 -4.63 -8.93 -1.81
CA LEU A 24 -6.00 -9.21 -2.23
C LEU A 24 -6.11 -9.61 -3.70
N PHE A 25 -5.22 -9.11 -4.57
CA PHE A 25 -5.36 -9.24 -6.03
C PHE A 25 -4.31 -10.13 -6.67
N HIS A 26 -3.36 -10.69 -5.90
CA HIS A 26 -2.29 -11.52 -6.48
C HIS A 26 -2.81 -12.85 -7.04
N ASP A 27 -3.70 -13.53 -6.32
CA ASP A 27 -4.20 -14.84 -6.72
C ASP A 27 -5.41 -14.79 -7.67
N HIS A 28 -6.18 -13.72 -7.62
CA HIS A 28 -7.37 -13.53 -8.46
C HIS A 28 -7.48 -12.09 -8.90
N SER A 29 -6.88 -11.78 -10.06
CA SER A 29 -6.93 -10.45 -10.68
C SER A 29 -8.29 -10.07 -11.24
N THR A 30 -9.28 -10.97 -11.20
CA THR A 30 -10.59 -10.76 -11.79
C THR A 30 -11.69 -11.19 -10.84
N ILE A 31 -12.62 -10.29 -10.54
CA ILE A 31 -13.83 -10.59 -9.79
C ILE A 31 -15.02 -10.47 -10.76
N LYS A 32 -15.79 -11.55 -10.89
CA LYS A 32 -17.06 -11.49 -11.60
C LYS A 32 -18.14 -11.08 -10.62
N MET A 33 -18.80 -9.97 -10.89
CA MET A 33 -19.95 -9.50 -10.14
C MET A 33 -21.21 -9.61 -10.99
N GLN A 34 -22.31 -10.00 -10.37
CA GLN A 34 -23.61 -9.90 -11.02
C GLN A 34 -24.10 -8.44 -10.94
N GLU A 35 -24.85 -8.02 -11.94
CA GLU A 35 -25.55 -6.74 -11.91
C GLU A 35 -26.46 -6.69 -10.65
N GLY A 36 -26.33 -5.64 -9.88
CA GLY A 36 -27.05 -5.46 -8.62
C GLY A 36 -26.56 -4.26 -7.84
N GLU A 37 -27.11 -4.03 -6.66
CA GLU A 37 -26.84 -2.87 -5.82
C GLU A 37 -25.33 -2.63 -5.56
N CYS A 38 -24.56 -3.69 -5.34
CA CYS A 38 -23.12 -3.55 -5.11
C CYS A 38 -22.38 -3.08 -6.35
N PHE A 39 -22.71 -3.60 -7.54
CA PHE A 39 -22.12 -3.16 -8.81
C PHE A 39 -22.43 -1.70 -9.09
N GLU A 40 -23.68 -1.27 -8.89
CA GLU A 40 -24.08 0.13 -9.08
C GLU A 40 -23.35 1.08 -8.13
N ARG A 41 -23.12 0.68 -6.87
CA ARG A 41 -22.33 1.45 -5.90
C ARG A 41 -20.89 1.61 -6.35
N LEU A 42 -20.24 0.56 -6.86
CA LEU A 42 -18.87 0.64 -7.41
C LEU A 42 -18.80 1.58 -8.61
N VAL A 43 -19.74 1.48 -9.54
CA VAL A 43 -19.84 2.40 -10.68
C VAL A 43 -20.03 3.84 -10.22
N THR A 44 -20.84 4.06 -9.19
CA THR A 44 -21.06 5.40 -8.61
C THR A 44 -19.76 5.98 -8.05
N VAL A 45 -18.96 5.20 -7.33
CA VAL A 45 -17.65 5.65 -6.82
C VAL A 45 -16.70 6.00 -7.97
N CYS A 46 -16.68 5.18 -9.04
CA CYS A 46 -15.88 5.50 -10.24
C CYS A 46 -16.32 6.82 -10.90
N LYS A 47 -17.64 7.06 -10.99
CA LYS A 47 -18.19 8.32 -11.53
C LYS A 47 -17.82 9.52 -10.67
N LEU A 48 -17.87 9.40 -9.33
CA LEU A 48 -17.46 10.46 -8.42
C LEU A 48 -15.97 10.79 -8.56
N MET A 49 -15.10 9.77 -8.65
CA MET A 49 -13.67 10.00 -8.90
C MET A 49 -13.44 10.70 -10.25
N SER A 50 -14.15 10.28 -11.30
CA SER A 50 -14.04 10.93 -12.61
C SER A 50 -14.51 12.37 -12.59
N ALA A 51 -15.61 12.67 -11.90
CA ALA A 51 -16.15 14.03 -11.76
C ALA A 51 -15.18 14.94 -10.99
N GLU A 52 -14.56 14.43 -9.92
CA GLU A 52 -13.55 15.16 -9.17
C GLU A 52 -12.30 15.47 -10.01
N MET A 53 -11.82 14.50 -10.78
CA MET A 53 -10.68 14.70 -11.67
C MET A 53 -10.93 15.64 -12.86
N GLN A 54 -12.19 15.94 -13.17
CA GLN A 54 -12.60 16.91 -14.20
C GLN A 54 -12.74 18.34 -13.66
N GLN A 55 -12.64 18.56 -12.35
CA GLN A 55 -12.65 19.89 -11.75
C GLN A 55 -11.45 20.72 -12.24
N VAL A 56 -11.58 22.04 -12.23
CA VAL A 56 -10.47 22.95 -12.56
C VAL A 56 -9.29 22.77 -11.60
N THR A 57 -9.60 22.50 -10.34
CA THR A 57 -8.63 22.17 -9.27
C THR A 57 -9.09 20.90 -8.54
N PRO A 58 -8.71 19.69 -9.02
CA PRO A 58 -9.12 18.45 -8.39
C PRO A 58 -8.56 18.31 -6.97
N ASP A 59 -9.40 17.96 -6.01
CA ASP A 59 -8.94 17.59 -4.67
C ASP A 59 -8.48 16.12 -4.66
N LEU A 60 -7.16 15.93 -4.71
CA LEU A 60 -6.55 14.61 -4.71
C LEU A 60 -6.78 13.83 -3.40
N ALA A 61 -7.09 14.50 -2.28
CA ALA A 61 -7.46 13.83 -1.05
C ALA A 61 -8.84 13.16 -1.18
N VAL A 62 -9.81 13.84 -1.80
CA VAL A 62 -11.13 13.26 -2.11
C VAL A 62 -10.98 12.03 -3.00
N VAL A 63 -10.21 12.15 -4.10
CA VAL A 63 -9.95 11.02 -5.02
C VAL A 63 -9.31 9.84 -4.30
N ARG A 64 -8.36 10.09 -3.38
CA ARG A 64 -7.70 9.07 -2.57
C ARG A 64 -8.69 8.32 -1.67
N HIS A 65 -9.56 9.03 -0.97
CA HIS A 65 -10.57 8.40 -0.11
C HIS A 65 -11.61 7.61 -0.91
N LEU A 66 -12.05 8.11 -2.06
CA LEU A 66 -12.94 7.38 -2.97
C LEU A 66 -12.29 6.10 -3.49
N LEU A 67 -11.01 6.16 -3.86
CA LEU A 67 -10.27 4.99 -4.32
C LEU A 67 -10.08 3.95 -3.19
N SER A 68 -9.80 4.39 -1.96
CA SER A 68 -9.75 3.52 -0.78
C SER A 68 -11.10 2.86 -0.50
N ALA A 69 -12.21 3.60 -0.61
CA ALA A 69 -13.56 3.06 -0.48
C ALA A 69 -13.87 2.03 -1.57
N LEU A 70 -13.49 2.30 -2.84
CA LEU A 70 -13.66 1.37 -3.95
C LEU A 70 -12.99 0.02 -3.65
N PHE A 71 -11.73 0.05 -3.20
CA PHE A 71 -10.99 -1.17 -2.87
C PHE A 71 -11.60 -1.93 -1.68
N THR A 72 -12.05 -1.21 -0.66
CA THR A 72 -12.73 -1.82 0.49
C THR A 72 -14.03 -2.52 0.08
N MET A 73 -14.79 -1.91 -0.82
CA MET A 73 -16.03 -2.51 -1.35
C MET A 73 -15.75 -3.76 -2.17
N ILE A 74 -14.75 -3.71 -3.07
CA ILE A 74 -14.34 -4.85 -3.89
C ILE A 74 -13.90 -6.02 -2.99
N GLU A 75 -13.10 -5.74 -1.96
CA GLU A 75 -12.66 -6.76 -1.00
C GLU A 75 -13.82 -7.37 -0.22
N SER A 76 -14.77 -6.55 0.19
CA SER A 76 -15.98 -7.04 0.88
C SER A 76 -16.75 -8.03 0.02
N GLU A 77 -16.92 -7.74 -1.28
CA GLU A 77 -17.59 -8.66 -2.20
C GLU A 77 -16.77 -9.92 -2.49
N ARG A 78 -15.45 -9.79 -2.61
CA ARG A 78 -14.56 -10.94 -2.78
C ARG A 78 -14.69 -11.93 -1.62
N ARG A 79 -14.71 -11.43 -0.38
CA ARG A 79 -14.88 -12.27 0.82
C ARG A 79 -16.19 -13.05 0.84
N LYS A 80 -17.24 -12.48 0.28
CA LYS A 80 -18.56 -13.19 0.17
C LYS A 80 -18.50 -14.34 -0.83
N THR A 81 -17.74 -14.17 -1.91
CA THR A 81 -17.61 -15.16 -3.00
C THR A 81 -16.59 -16.26 -2.70
N GLU A 82 -15.52 -15.98 -1.93
CA GLU A 82 -14.43 -16.94 -1.64
C GLU A 82 -14.74 -17.96 -0.50
N ALA A 83 -15.94 -18.00 0.01
CA ALA A 83 -16.31 -19.00 1.03
C ALA A 83 -16.14 -20.47 0.57
N SER A 84 -15.68 -20.73 -0.67
CA SER A 84 -15.66 -22.05 -1.31
C SER A 84 -14.32 -22.53 -1.89
N ASP A 85 -13.16 -21.85 -1.72
CA ASP A 85 -11.93 -22.29 -2.41
C ASP A 85 -10.70 -22.54 -1.52
N ASN A 86 -9.99 -23.58 -1.87
CA ASN A 86 -8.72 -24.21 -1.49
C ASN A 86 -7.90 -23.72 -0.27
N GLY A 87 -7.69 -24.67 0.68
CA GLY A 87 -7.09 -24.47 2.00
C GLY A 87 -5.62 -23.97 2.05
N MET A 88 -4.77 -24.25 1.07
CA MET A 88 -3.32 -23.96 1.17
C MET A 88 -2.99 -22.52 0.78
N THR A 89 -3.56 -22.00 -0.27
CA THR A 89 -3.46 -20.59 -0.71
C THR A 89 -4.07 -19.66 0.35
N LYS A 90 -5.17 -20.10 0.97
CA LYS A 90 -5.82 -19.39 2.07
C LYS A 90 -4.93 -19.27 3.31
N SER A 91 -4.11 -20.27 3.60
CA SER A 91 -3.15 -20.25 4.72
C SER A 91 -2.03 -19.22 4.49
N ASN A 92 -1.41 -19.20 3.31
CA ASN A 92 -0.33 -18.26 2.98
C ASN A 92 -0.85 -16.81 2.97
N ASN A 93 -2.02 -16.57 2.41
CA ASN A 93 -2.66 -15.25 2.42
C ASN A 93 -3.00 -14.79 3.84
N THR A 94 -3.45 -15.69 4.72
CA THR A 94 -3.70 -15.37 6.13
C THR A 94 -2.41 -15.04 6.86
N THR A 95 -1.35 -15.81 6.65
CA THR A 95 -0.01 -15.56 7.22
C THR A 95 0.54 -14.23 6.73
N PHE A 96 0.44 -13.95 5.45
CA PHE A 96 0.87 -12.67 4.89
C PHE A 96 0.08 -11.48 5.47
N LYS A 97 -1.23 -11.59 5.63
CA LYS A 97 -2.06 -10.56 6.31
C LYS A 97 -1.62 -10.32 7.76
N ASN A 98 -1.32 -11.39 8.49
CA ASN A 98 -0.79 -11.28 9.85
C ASN A 98 0.59 -10.61 9.86
N PHE A 99 1.46 -10.94 8.91
CA PHE A 99 2.73 -10.25 8.72
C PHE A 99 2.53 -8.74 8.50
N LEU A 100 1.64 -8.35 7.61
CA LEU A 100 1.36 -6.93 7.34
C LEU A 100 0.83 -6.19 8.57
N LYS A 101 0.01 -6.85 9.40
CA LYS A 101 -0.47 -6.27 10.66
C LYS A 101 0.69 -6.03 11.63
N ILE A 102 1.56 -7.01 11.80
CA ILE A 102 2.75 -6.87 12.67
C ILE A 102 3.70 -5.82 12.11
N LEU A 103 3.86 -5.75 10.78
CA LEU A 103 4.66 -4.72 10.11
C LEU A 103 4.11 -3.32 10.41
N GLU A 104 2.80 -3.13 10.29
CA GLU A 104 2.18 -1.83 10.56
C GLU A 104 2.41 -1.34 12.00
N GLU A 105 2.41 -2.25 12.95
CA GLU A 105 2.69 -1.94 14.36
C GLU A 105 4.18 -1.67 14.65
N ASN A 106 5.11 -2.11 13.79
CA ASN A 106 6.55 -2.13 14.10
C ASN A 106 7.48 -1.53 13.03
N TYR A 107 6.98 -1.10 11.86
CA TYR A 107 7.83 -0.60 10.78
C TYR A 107 8.74 0.57 11.16
N HIS A 108 8.35 1.36 12.17
CA HIS A 108 9.10 2.48 12.70
C HIS A 108 10.30 2.07 13.60
N ARG A 109 10.46 0.76 13.87
CA ARG A 109 11.57 0.22 14.63
C ARG A 109 12.64 -0.36 13.71
N PRO A 110 13.89 -0.49 14.18
CA PRO A 110 14.98 -1.11 13.40
C PRO A 110 14.91 -2.65 13.46
N GLU A 111 13.70 -3.22 13.32
CA GLU A 111 13.50 -4.66 13.43
C GLU A 111 13.91 -5.38 12.12
N ASN A 112 14.49 -6.57 12.28
CA ASN A 112 14.94 -7.42 11.20
C ASN A 112 13.87 -8.47 10.80
N VAL A 113 14.17 -9.30 9.79
CA VAL A 113 13.25 -10.33 9.28
C VAL A 113 12.93 -11.38 10.35
N GLU A 114 13.92 -11.72 11.18
CA GLU A 114 13.79 -12.70 12.25
C GLU A 114 12.72 -12.30 13.25
N PHE A 115 12.67 -11.02 13.65
CA PHE A 115 11.63 -10.49 14.54
C PHE A 115 10.22 -10.78 14.01
N TYR A 116 9.96 -10.50 12.74
CA TYR A 116 8.64 -10.72 12.13
C TYR A 116 8.31 -12.22 12.01
N ALA A 117 9.31 -13.04 11.69
CA ALA A 117 9.15 -14.48 11.58
C ALA A 117 8.84 -15.12 12.96
N GLU A 118 9.54 -14.72 14.01
CA GLU A 118 9.28 -15.16 15.39
C GLU A 118 7.86 -14.81 15.86
N LYS A 119 7.39 -13.59 15.58
CA LYS A 119 6.03 -13.16 15.90
C LYS A 119 4.96 -14.01 15.20
N LEU A 120 5.30 -14.62 14.07
CA LEU A 120 4.43 -15.51 13.28
C LEU A 120 4.70 -16.99 13.54
N PHE A 121 5.55 -17.32 14.53
CA PHE A 121 5.94 -18.70 14.88
C PHE A 121 6.49 -19.51 13.71
N MET A 122 7.32 -18.87 12.87
CA MET A 122 7.94 -19.52 11.69
C MET A 122 9.38 -19.06 11.47
N SER A 123 10.09 -19.73 10.55
CA SER A 123 11.44 -19.32 10.16
C SER A 123 11.40 -18.12 9.20
N ALA A 124 12.45 -17.27 9.24
CA ALA A 124 12.65 -16.17 8.30
C ALA A 124 12.59 -16.63 6.83
N ARG A 125 13.14 -17.82 6.54
CA ARG A 125 13.09 -18.43 5.21
C ARG A 125 11.65 -18.71 4.76
N ASN A 126 10.82 -19.25 5.65
CA ASN A 126 9.43 -19.56 5.33
C ASN A 126 8.62 -18.27 5.10
N LEU A 127 8.80 -17.27 5.97
CA LEU A 127 8.17 -15.96 5.78
C LEU A 127 8.58 -15.32 4.45
N ASN A 128 9.87 -15.35 4.09
CA ASN A 128 10.34 -14.86 2.78
C ASN A 128 9.69 -15.62 1.62
N THR A 129 9.54 -16.95 1.72
CA THR A 129 8.87 -17.75 0.69
C THR A 129 7.43 -17.31 0.49
N ILE A 130 6.70 -17.11 1.59
CA ILE A 130 5.30 -16.62 1.53
C ILE A 130 5.24 -15.22 0.91
N CYS A 131 6.11 -14.30 1.33
CA CYS A 131 6.16 -12.95 0.76
C CYS A 131 6.50 -12.95 -0.74
N GLN A 132 7.43 -13.80 -1.17
CA GLN A 132 7.75 -13.98 -2.59
C GLN A 132 6.58 -14.55 -3.39
N GLN A 133 5.84 -15.50 -2.83
CA GLN A 133 4.67 -16.07 -3.48
C GLN A 133 3.52 -15.07 -3.61
N VAL A 134 3.28 -14.25 -2.56
CA VAL A 134 2.13 -13.35 -2.50
C VAL A 134 2.43 -11.99 -3.13
N MET A 135 3.65 -11.47 -3.02
CA MET A 135 3.99 -10.10 -3.42
C MET A 135 5.19 -9.98 -4.36
N GLU A 136 5.80 -11.11 -4.74
CA GLU A 136 7.03 -11.16 -5.54
C GLU A 136 8.19 -10.33 -4.94
N LYS A 137 8.18 -10.14 -3.61
CA LYS A 137 9.15 -9.34 -2.86
C LYS A 137 9.62 -10.08 -1.62
N SER A 138 10.88 -9.84 -1.24
CA SER A 138 11.39 -10.28 0.06
C SER A 138 10.74 -9.49 1.21
N VAL A 139 10.79 -10.07 2.42
CA VAL A 139 10.32 -9.38 3.64
C VAL A 139 11.02 -8.03 3.82
N THR A 140 12.34 -7.97 3.61
CA THR A 140 13.12 -6.73 3.71
C THR A 140 12.61 -5.67 2.73
N GLU A 141 12.34 -6.05 1.48
CA GLU A 141 11.82 -5.12 0.48
C GLU A 141 10.43 -4.58 0.85
N ILE A 142 9.60 -5.41 1.48
CA ILE A 142 8.26 -4.99 1.94
C ILE A 142 8.39 -4.01 3.11
N ILE A 143 9.27 -4.27 4.08
CA ILE A 143 9.55 -3.37 5.20
C ILE A 143 10.07 -2.02 4.67
N GLU A 144 11.05 -2.05 3.78
CA GLU A 144 11.60 -0.82 3.17
C GLU A 144 10.54 -0.05 2.38
N LEU A 145 9.67 -0.75 1.64
CA LEU A 145 8.58 -0.12 0.91
C LEU A 145 7.61 0.59 1.86
N ARG A 146 7.24 -0.05 2.98
CA ARG A 146 6.38 0.58 3.99
C ARG A 146 7.01 1.85 4.60
N LYS A 147 8.30 1.75 4.97
CA LYS A 147 9.05 2.91 5.48
C LYS A 147 9.14 4.04 4.44
N LEU A 148 9.34 3.71 3.16
CA LEU A 148 9.40 4.69 2.08
C LEU A 148 8.09 5.43 1.89
N ILE A 149 6.96 4.72 1.97
CA ILE A 149 5.63 5.31 1.89
C ILE A 149 5.43 6.32 3.01
N GLU A 150 5.75 5.94 4.24
CA GLU A 150 5.63 6.84 5.39
C GLU A 150 6.58 8.03 5.30
N ALA A 151 7.83 7.80 4.83
CA ALA A 151 8.77 8.89 4.56
C ALA A 151 8.18 9.95 3.62
N LYS A 152 7.55 9.52 2.53
CA LYS A 152 6.90 10.43 1.57
C LYS A 152 5.75 11.21 2.21
N ASN A 153 4.92 10.55 3.04
CA ASN A 153 3.83 11.21 3.78
C ASN A 153 4.40 12.29 4.73
N LEU A 154 5.37 11.94 5.56
CA LEU A 154 5.99 12.86 6.50
C LEU A 154 6.69 14.04 5.79
N LEU A 155 7.34 13.79 4.65
CA LEU A 155 7.97 14.83 3.84
C LEU A 155 6.95 15.79 3.22
N THR A 156 5.78 15.30 2.85
CA THR A 156 4.74 16.08 2.17
C THR A 156 3.89 16.87 3.16
N TYR A 157 3.52 16.27 4.28
CA TYR A 157 2.47 16.81 5.15
C TYR A 157 2.99 17.35 6.50
N THR A 158 4.31 17.31 6.76
CA THR A 158 4.89 17.80 8.00
C THR A 158 6.11 18.68 7.75
N ASP A 159 6.44 19.52 8.75
CA ASP A 159 7.67 20.34 8.74
C ASP A 159 8.85 19.67 9.46
N LYS A 160 8.73 18.39 9.81
CA LYS A 160 9.82 17.62 10.42
C LYS A 160 11.07 17.67 9.56
N THR A 161 12.22 17.80 10.19
CA THR A 161 13.51 17.75 9.49
C THR A 161 13.75 16.36 8.88
N ILE A 162 14.62 16.29 7.88
CA ILE A 162 14.99 14.99 7.25
C ILE A 162 15.58 14.03 8.29
N SER A 163 16.30 14.57 9.29
CA SER A 163 16.87 13.76 10.36
C SER A 163 15.79 13.17 11.27
N GLU A 164 14.82 13.98 11.71
CA GLU A 164 13.69 13.52 12.53
C GLU A 164 12.88 12.43 11.83
N ILE A 165 12.60 12.63 10.54
CA ILE A 165 11.90 11.62 9.74
C ILE A 165 12.70 10.31 9.69
N GLY A 166 14.01 10.38 9.44
CA GLY A 166 14.86 9.20 9.41
C GLY A 166 14.81 8.44 10.74
N PHE A 167 14.95 9.13 11.88
CA PHE A 167 14.89 8.50 13.20
C PHE A 167 13.51 7.95 13.53
N GLU A 168 12.44 8.64 13.18
CA GLU A 168 11.05 8.18 13.38
C GLU A 168 10.76 6.89 12.62
N LEU A 169 11.39 6.71 11.46
CA LEU A 169 11.28 5.50 10.64
C LEU A 169 12.28 4.39 11.07
N GLY A 170 12.99 4.58 12.17
CA GLY A 170 13.92 3.59 12.72
C GLY A 170 15.23 3.48 11.96
N TYR A 171 15.67 4.55 11.30
CA TYR A 171 17.02 4.64 10.75
C TYR A 171 17.96 5.27 11.78
N ASN A 172 19.11 4.64 12.02
CA ASN A 172 20.08 5.13 13.00
C ASN A 172 20.87 6.35 12.52
N GLU A 173 20.93 6.56 11.20
CA GLU A 173 21.72 7.64 10.58
C GLU A 173 20.94 8.33 9.45
N LYS A 174 20.97 9.67 9.48
CA LYS A 174 20.40 10.50 8.41
C LYS A 174 20.98 10.20 7.03
N ALA A 175 22.29 9.95 6.95
CA ALA A 175 22.96 9.65 5.69
C ALA A 175 22.46 8.35 5.08
N TYR A 176 22.28 7.32 5.89
CA TYR A 176 21.73 6.04 5.45
C TYR A 176 20.30 6.18 4.94
N PHE A 177 19.43 6.84 5.71
CA PHE A 177 18.06 7.16 5.28
C PHE A 177 18.04 7.90 3.93
N THR A 178 18.85 8.97 3.79
CA THR A 178 18.93 9.75 2.55
C THR A 178 19.34 8.90 1.35
N ASN A 179 20.31 8.02 1.53
CA ASN A 179 20.80 7.14 0.46
C ASN A 179 19.73 6.10 0.05
N VAL A 180 19.07 5.46 1.02
CA VAL A 180 17.98 4.50 0.77
C VAL A 180 16.84 5.19 0.03
N PHE A 181 16.41 6.36 0.50
CA PHE A 181 15.33 7.12 -0.12
C PHE A 181 15.68 7.51 -1.57
N LYS A 182 16.89 8.06 -1.80
CA LYS A 182 17.35 8.43 -3.15
C LYS A 182 17.45 7.22 -4.09
N LYS A 183 17.98 6.10 -3.60
CA LYS A 183 18.07 4.86 -4.38
C LYS A 183 16.69 4.37 -4.86
N ARG A 184 15.66 4.55 -4.04
CA ARG A 184 14.29 4.06 -4.33
C ARG A 184 13.44 5.06 -5.13
N THR A 185 13.67 6.37 -4.98
CA THR A 185 12.83 7.42 -5.59
C THR A 185 13.50 8.17 -6.73
N GLY A 186 14.82 8.08 -6.83
CA GLY A 186 15.63 8.91 -7.74
C GLY A 186 15.97 10.30 -7.19
N HIS A 187 15.29 10.78 -6.16
CA HIS A 187 15.44 12.09 -5.54
C HIS A 187 15.90 11.99 -4.09
N THR A 188 16.63 12.96 -3.60
CA THR A 188 16.87 13.09 -2.15
C THR A 188 15.58 13.44 -1.43
N PRO A 189 15.46 13.18 -0.11
CA PRO A 189 14.29 13.60 0.67
C PRO A 189 14.02 15.11 0.61
N GLY A 190 15.07 15.93 0.52
CA GLY A 190 14.96 17.38 0.38
C GLY A 190 14.37 17.80 -0.95
N GLU A 191 14.93 17.31 -2.06
CA GLU A 191 14.40 17.54 -3.42
C GLU A 191 12.94 17.09 -3.53
N PHE A 192 12.62 15.91 -3.01
CA PHE A 192 11.25 15.39 -3.01
C PHE A 192 10.28 16.34 -2.26
N ARG A 193 10.67 16.85 -1.09
CA ARG A 193 9.86 17.80 -0.32
C ARG A 193 9.61 19.09 -1.09
N GLU A 194 10.64 19.65 -1.70
CA GLU A 194 10.52 20.89 -2.50
C GLU A 194 9.56 20.70 -3.67
N ASP A 195 9.65 19.57 -4.36
CA ASP A 195 8.77 19.26 -5.49
C ASP A 195 7.31 19.07 -5.04
N MET A 196 7.08 18.43 -3.91
CA MET A 196 5.73 18.28 -3.35
C MET A 196 5.14 19.62 -2.90
N ARG A 197 5.94 20.52 -2.29
CA ARG A 197 5.48 21.87 -1.90
C ARG A 197 5.05 22.71 -3.10
N LYS A 198 5.75 22.61 -4.23
CA LYS A 198 5.37 23.30 -5.48
C LYS A 198 4.07 22.77 -6.10
N LEU A 199 3.71 21.52 -5.81
CA LEU A 199 2.48 20.91 -6.34
C LEU A 199 1.24 21.21 -5.46
N VAL A 200 1.46 21.61 -4.21
CA VAL A 200 0.40 21.87 -3.23
C VAL A 200 0.16 23.37 -3.01
N SER A 201 1.10 24.22 -3.47
CA SER A 201 0.99 25.69 -3.48
C SER A 201 0.32 26.18 -4.76
#